data_23d770e435d2016fcf8b0d08f5f2c76b
#
_entry.id   23d770e435d2016fcf8b0d08f5f2c76b
#
_cell.length_a   1.000
_cell.length_b   1.000
_cell.length_c   1.000
_cell.angle_alpha   90.00
_cell.angle_beta   90.00
_cell.angle_gamma   90.00
#
_symmetry.space_group_name_H-M   'P 1'
#
loop_
_entity.id
_entity.type
_entity.pdbx_description
1 polymer ?
#
loop_
_entity_poly.entity_id
_entity_poly.type
_entity_poly.pdbx_seq_one_letter_code
_entity_poly.pdbx_strand_id
1 'polypeptide(L)'
;MLRTSAFDALGPTNDPFDVLVIGGGQAGLAMGYHLARRGMRFLIVDAGAAVGEAWRSRWDSLRLFTPAQYDSLPGMPFPAAPDTYPGKDDVADYLQAYVATHQLPV
;
A
#
# COMPACT_ATOMS: atom_id res chain seq x y z
N MET A 1 11.17 0.18 9.87
CA MET A 1 12.15 1.20 9.54
C MET A 1 11.53 2.25 8.64
N LEU A 2 11.73 3.49 8.94
CA LEU A 2 11.21 4.58 8.12
C LEU A 2 11.94 4.62 6.77
N ARG A 3 11.19 4.81 5.70
CA ARG A 3 11.75 4.92 4.35
C ARG A 3 12.21 6.35 4.12
N THR A 4 13.52 6.58 4.16
CA THR A 4 14.10 7.92 3.98
C THR A 4 13.75 8.53 2.62
N SER A 5 13.56 7.71 1.57
CA SER A 5 13.18 8.21 0.25
C SER A 5 11.83 8.95 0.23
N ALA A 6 10.89 8.56 1.10
CA ALA A 6 9.62 9.27 1.21
C ALA A 6 9.80 10.67 1.80
N PHE A 7 10.69 10.82 2.78
CA PHE A 7 11.06 12.12 3.32
C PHE A 7 11.74 12.98 2.26
N ASP A 8 12.66 12.39 1.50
CA ASP A 8 13.40 13.12 0.46
C ASP A 8 12.46 13.61 -0.63
N ALA A 9 11.46 12.80 -1.00
CA ALA A 9 10.47 13.18 -2.00
C ALA A 9 9.59 14.36 -1.57
N LEU A 10 9.37 14.54 -0.26
CA LEU A 10 8.64 15.68 0.27
C LEU A 10 9.48 16.95 0.36
N GLY A 11 10.80 16.80 0.31
CA GLY A 11 11.74 17.90 0.36
C GLY A 11 11.88 18.56 1.73
N PRO A 12 12.82 19.50 1.87
CA PRO A 12 13.00 20.24 3.10
C PRO A 12 11.87 21.27 3.24
N THR A 13 10.93 21.00 4.13
CA THR A 13 9.81 21.91 4.40
C THR A 13 9.56 22.00 5.90
N ASN A 14 9.16 23.19 6.34
CA ASN A 14 8.74 23.41 7.71
C ASN A 14 7.24 23.14 7.92
N ASP A 15 6.51 22.82 6.85
CA ASP A 15 5.09 22.53 6.95
C ASP A 15 4.89 21.18 7.64
N PRO A 16 4.04 21.11 8.68
CA PRO A 16 3.77 19.85 9.33
C PRO A 16 2.94 18.93 8.43
N PHE A 17 3.04 17.62 8.68
CA PHE A 17 2.10 16.69 8.10
C PHE A 17 0.73 16.84 8.76
N ASP A 18 -0.32 16.71 7.96
CA ASP A 18 -1.69 16.66 8.47
C ASP A 18 -1.98 15.32 9.14
N VAL A 19 -1.44 14.24 8.56
CA VAL A 19 -1.68 12.87 9.03
C VAL A 19 -0.40 12.05 8.93
N LEU A 20 -0.17 11.21 9.92
CA LEU A 20 0.84 10.15 9.90
C LEU A 20 0.11 8.82 9.94
N VAL A 21 0.28 8.01 8.90
CA VAL A 21 -0.32 6.68 8.82
C VAL A 21 0.70 5.64 9.29
N ILE A 22 0.34 4.88 10.31
CA ILE A 22 1.20 3.83 10.85
C ILE A 22 0.78 2.50 10.22
N GLY A 23 1.68 1.92 9.42
CA GLY A 23 1.47 0.67 8.73
C GLY A 23 1.17 0.85 7.24
N GLY A 24 1.95 0.19 6.40
CA GLY A 24 1.85 0.20 4.94
C GLY A 24 1.16 -1.03 4.37
N GLY A 25 0.22 -1.63 5.11
CA GLY A 25 -0.65 -2.69 4.61
C GLY A 25 -1.83 -2.13 3.83
N GLN A 26 -2.78 -3.00 3.48
CA GLN A 26 -3.92 -2.59 2.65
C GLN A 26 -4.73 -1.46 3.26
N ALA A 27 -4.97 -1.47 4.57
CA ALA A 27 -5.73 -0.41 5.23
C ALA A 27 -5.01 0.94 5.19
N GLY A 28 -3.69 0.94 5.47
CA GLY A 28 -2.87 2.15 5.43
C GLY A 28 -2.76 2.72 4.02
N LEU A 29 -2.59 1.88 3.03
CA LEU A 29 -2.51 2.31 1.63
C LEU A 29 -3.86 2.85 1.12
N ALA A 30 -4.97 2.21 1.49
CA ALA A 30 -6.30 2.73 1.17
C ALA A 30 -6.55 4.10 1.81
N MET A 31 -6.12 4.28 3.05
CA MET A 31 -6.18 5.58 3.73
C MET A 31 -5.36 6.62 2.96
N GLY A 32 -4.14 6.25 2.52
CA GLY A 32 -3.27 7.12 1.73
C GLY A 32 -3.94 7.58 0.43
N TYR A 33 -4.65 6.70 -0.25
CA TYR A 33 -5.42 7.06 -1.44
C TYR A 33 -6.43 8.18 -1.13
N HIS A 34 -7.20 8.02 -0.06
CA HIS A 34 -8.21 9.02 0.31
C HIS A 34 -7.58 10.34 0.78
N LEU A 35 -6.47 10.28 1.53
CA LEU A 35 -5.77 11.50 1.97
C LEU A 35 -5.19 12.27 0.78
N ALA A 36 -4.62 11.58 -0.19
CA ALA A 36 -4.10 12.20 -1.40
C ALA A 36 -5.20 12.91 -2.19
N ARG A 37 -6.37 12.30 -2.32
CA ARG A 37 -7.52 12.89 -3.00
C ARG A 37 -8.05 14.14 -2.30
N ARG A 38 -7.82 14.26 -1.00
CA ARG A 38 -8.22 15.44 -0.22
C ARG A 38 -7.14 16.52 -0.16
N GLY A 39 -6.02 16.30 -0.84
CA GLY A 39 -4.91 17.24 -0.86
C GLY A 39 -4.20 17.40 0.48
N MET A 40 -4.31 16.42 1.36
CA MET A 40 -3.66 16.45 2.67
C MET A 40 -2.19 16.04 2.56
N ARG A 41 -1.36 16.63 3.40
CA ARG A 41 0.04 16.21 3.53
C ARG A 41 0.10 15.05 4.51
N PHE A 42 0.67 13.93 4.08
CA PHE A 42 0.76 12.75 4.92
C PHE A 42 2.00 11.95 4.60
N LEU A 43 2.35 11.07 5.53
CA LEU A 43 3.41 10.09 5.36
C LEU A 43 2.91 8.76 5.88
N ILE A 44 3.21 7.68 5.18
CA ILE A 44 2.95 6.31 5.62
C ILE A 44 4.27 5.73 6.09
N VAL A 45 4.33 5.23 7.32
CA VAL A 45 5.50 4.56 7.87
C VAL A 45 5.21 3.08 8.06
N ASP A 46 6.18 2.25 7.73
CA ASP A 46 6.05 0.81 7.85
C ASP A 46 7.36 0.21 8.35
N ALA A 47 7.25 -0.82 9.18
CA ALA A 47 8.41 -1.50 9.76
C ALA A 47 9.08 -2.48 8.78
N GLY A 48 8.38 -2.89 7.73
CA GLY A 48 8.92 -3.81 6.73
C GLY A 48 9.95 -3.17 5.82
N ALA A 49 10.79 -3.99 5.19
CA ALA A 49 11.81 -3.53 4.26
C ALA A 49 11.21 -3.00 2.95
N ALA A 50 10.04 -3.50 2.57
CA ALA A 50 9.31 -3.08 1.39
C ALA A 50 7.81 -3.28 1.58
N VAL A 51 7.01 -2.52 0.86
CA VAL A 51 5.55 -2.71 0.84
C VAL A 51 5.23 -4.13 0.36
N GLY A 52 4.32 -4.80 1.05
CA GLY A 52 3.93 -6.16 0.73
C GLY A 52 4.78 -7.25 1.37
N GLU A 53 5.85 -6.90 2.09
CA GLU A 53 6.77 -7.88 2.68
C GLU A 53 6.05 -8.82 3.67
N ALA A 54 5.09 -8.32 4.43
CA ALA A 54 4.31 -9.15 5.34
C ALA A 54 3.56 -10.28 4.61
N TRP A 55 3.15 -10.05 3.36
CA TRP A 55 2.52 -11.06 2.53
C TRP A 55 3.56 -12.04 1.96
N ARG A 56 4.68 -11.54 1.43
CA ARG A 56 5.72 -12.39 0.85
C ARG A 56 6.31 -13.37 1.86
N SER A 57 6.34 -13.00 3.13
CA SER A 57 6.88 -13.85 4.20
C SER A 57 5.91 -14.92 4.68
N ARG A 58 4.69 -14.98 4.15
CA ARG A 58 3.72 -16.03 4.47
C ARG A 58 4.11 -17.34 3.77
N TRP A 59 3.41 -18.44 4.14
CA TRP A 59 3.67 -19.74 3.53
C TRP A 59 3.28 -19.77 2.04
N ASP A 60 3.97 -20.60 1.27
CA ASP A 60 3.88 -20.55 -0.20
C ASP A 60 2.49 -20.85 -0.76
N SER A 61 1.75 -21.74 -0.12
CA SER A 61 0.42 -22.13 -0.59
C SER A 61 -0.71 -21.23 -0.11
N LEU A 62 -0.39 -20.10 0.55
CA LEU A 62 -1.42 -19.18 1.02
C LEU A 62 -2.24 -18.64 -0.16
N ARG A 63 -3.56 -18.66 0.01
CA ARG A 63 -4.52 -18.02 -0.89
C ARG A 63 -5.46 -17.17 -0.06
N LEU A 64 -5.91 -16.05 -0.64
CA LEU A 64 -6.96 -15.26 -0.02
C LEU A 64 -8.26 -16.07 0.05
N PHE A 65 -9.10 -15.75 1.02
CA PHE A 65 -10.42 -16.37 1.17
C PHE A 65 -11.50 -15.74 0.28
N THR A 66 -11.21 -14.56 -0.27
CA THR A 66 -12.12 -13.82 -1.13
C THR A 66 -11.64 -13.87 -2.57
N PRO A 67 -12.57 -14.04 -3.54
CA PRO A 67 -12.21 -13.99 -4.96
C PRO A 67 -11.65 -12.63 -5.38
N ALA A 68 -10.85 -12.62 -6.43
CA ALA A 68 -10.10 -11.44 -6.88
C ALA A 68 -10.97 -10.20 -7.10
N GLN A 69 -12.21 -10.36 -7.58
CA GLN A 69 -13.11 -9.23 -7.83
C GLN A 69 -13.51 -8.47 -6.56
N TYR A 70 -13.33 -9.07 -5.37
CA TYR A 70 -13.62 -8.43 -4.09
C TYR A 70 -12.36 -7.95 -3.35
N ASP A 71 -11.18 -8.11 -3.96
CA ASP A 71 -9.90 -7.85 -3.30
C ASP A 71 -9.31 -6.49 -3.65
N SER A 72 -10.00 -5.69 -4.47
CA SER A 72 -9.51 -4.38 -4.90
C SER A 72 -9.54 -3.36 -3.78
N LEU A 73 -8.49 -2.54 -3.73
CA LEU A 73 -8.48 -1.30 -2.94
C LEU A 73 -9.11 -0.17 -3.77
N PRO A 74 -9.52 0.94 -3.11
CA PRO A 74 -10.09 2.08 -3.83
C PRO A 74 -9.14 2.60 -4.92
N GLY A 75 -9.68 2.83 -6.10
CA GLY A 75 -8.95 3.49 -7.18
C GLY A 75 -8.08 2.58 -8.05
N MET A 76 -8.07 1.25 -7.81
CA MET A 76 -7.29 0.32 -8.65
C MET A 76 -7.85 -1.10 -8.56
N PRO A 77 -8.32 -1.67 -9.67
CA PRO A 77 -8.79 -3.06 -9.68
C PRO A 77 -7.68 -4.05 -9.38
N PHE A 78 -8.01 -5.15 -8.72
CA PHE A 78 -7.06 -6.24 -8.53
C PHE A 78 -6.86 -6.96 -9.88
N PRO A 79 -5.61 -7.13 -10.36
CA PRO A 79 -5.34 -7.60 -11.72
C PRO A 79 -5.37 -9.14 -11.81
N ALA A 80 -6.53 -9.73 -11.58
CA ALA A 80 -6.71 -11.17 -11.70
C ALA A 80 -8.13 -11.48 -12.21
N ALA A 81 -8.30 -12.64 -12.83
CA ALA A 81 -9.59 -13.06 -13.33
C ALA A 81 -10.60 -13.19 -12.18
N PRO A 82 -11.89 -12.86 -12.42
CA PRO A 82 -12.93 -13.10 -11.43
C PRO A 82 -12.98 -14.57 -11.01
N ASP A 83 -13.39 -14.80 -9.76
CA ASP A 83 -13.53 -16.12 -9.14
C ASP A 83 -12.20 -16.88 -8.96
N THR A 84 -11.08 -16.21 -9.13
CA THR A 84 -9.76 -16.74 -8.72
C THR A 84 -9.39 -16.23 -7.33
N TYR A 85 -8.57 -17.00 -6.62
CA TYR A 85 -8.13 -16.68 -5.26
C TYR A 85 -6.65 -16.31 -5.31
N PRO A 86 -6.29 -15.01 -5.17
CA PRO A 86 -4.90 -14.58 -5.25
C PRO A 86 -4.02 -15.21 -4.19
N GLY A 87 -2.78 -15.47 -4.56
CA GLY A 87 -1.74 -15.91 -3.64
C GLY A 87 -1.03 -14.74 -2.97
N LYS A 88 -0.13 -15.07 -2.04
CA LYS A 88 0.59 -14.05 -1.25
C LYS A 88 1.39 -13.08 -2.11
N ASP A 89 2.06 -13.57 -3.14
CA ASP A 89 2.89 -12.73 -4.00
C ASP A 89 2.03 -11.85 -4.91
N ASP A 90 0.88 -12.33 -5.34
CA ASP A 90 -0.10 -11.52 -6.09
C ASP A 90 -0.55 -10.32 -5.27
N VAL A 91 -0.82 -10.53 -3.98
CA VAL A 91 -1.20 -9.47 -3.06
C VAL A 91 -0.05 -8.48 -2.87
N ALA A 92 1.16 -8.99 -2.62
CA ALA A 92 2.34 -8.14 -2.44
C ALA A 92 2.62 -7.30 -3.68
N ASP A 93 2.55 -7.89 -4.87
CA ASP A 93 2.75 -7.18 -6.14
C ASP A 93 1.69 -6.11 -6.35
N TYR A 94 0.44 -6.42 -6.02
CA TYR A 94 -0.66 -5.47 -6.10
C TYR A 94 -0.44 -4.26 -5.19
N LEU A 95 -0.03 -4.49 -3.94
CA LEU A 95 0.22 -3.40 -2.99
C LEU A 95 1.38 -2.51 -3.46
N GLN A 96 2.44 -3.09 -4.00
CA GLN A 96 3.56 -2.33 -4.56
C GLN A 96 3.12 -1.49 -5.77
N ALA A 97 2.35 -2.08 -6.67
CA ALA A 97 1.81 -1.37 -7.82
C ALA A 97 0.85 -0.25 -7.40
N TYR A 98 0.07 -0.47 -6.35
CA TYR A 98 -0.85 0.53 -5.79
C TYR A 98 -0.10 1.77 -5.30
N VAL A 99 0.98 1.57 -4.55
CA VAL A 99 1.83 2.68 -4.10
C VAL A 99 2.40 3.45 -5.28
N ALA A 100 2.91 2.75 -6.29
CA ALA A 100 3.51 3.39 -7.46
C ALA A 100 2.46 4.15 -8.29
N THR A 101 1.31 3.54 -8.53
CA THR A 101 0.23 4.14 -9.34
C THR A 101 -0.30 5.42 -8.70
N HIS A 102 -0.50 5.42 -7.39
CA HIS A 102 -1.06 6.57 -6.67
C HIS A 102 0.02 7.47 -6.06
N GLN A 103 1.30 7.15 -6.26
CA GLN A 103 2.44 7.93 -5.77
C GLN A 103 2.34 8.19 -4.25
N LEU A 104 2.03 7.14 -3.49
CA LEU A 104 1.86 7.26 -2.04
C LEU A 104 3.22 7.40 -1.35
N PRO A 105 3.36 8.32 -0.39
CA PRO A 105 4.62 8.54 0.34
C PRO A 105 4.78 7.51 1.47
N VAL A 106 5.36 6.38 1.12
CA VAL A 106 5.63 5.29 2.07
C VAL A 106 7.12 5.22 2.37
#